data_05571b2eccf45b94e5598a33ea486b68
#
_entry.id   05571b2eccf45b94e5598a33ea486b68
#
_cell.length_a   1.000
_cell.length_b   1.000
_cell.length_c   1.000
_cell.angle_alpha   90.00
_cell.angle_beta   90.00
_cell.angle_gamma   90.00
#
_symmetry.space_group_name_H-M   'P 1'
#
loop_
_entity.id
_entity.type
_entity.pdbx_description
1 polymer ?
#
loop_
_entity_poly.entity_id
_entity_poly.type
_entity_poly.pdbx_seq_one_letter_code
_entity_poly.pdbx_strand_id
1 'polypeptide(L)'
;MSTDKITFLTNWHATPYHAPLYLAQAKGYFKDEGIKVALLEPNDPSDVTEIIGTGKVDLGFKAMIHTLAAKARDFPVLSIGSLLDEPFTGVVYLKDSGITTDFRSLKGKRIGYVGEFGKIQIDELTSHYGMTPDEYTAVRCGMNVSKAIIEGTIDAGIGLENVQMVELEEWLAAQGRPKTDVQMLRIDELAELGCCCFCTILYIGNESFIAENPDKVRKFMRAVKKATDFVLEDPEQAWKEYVDFKPVMGSDLNRKIFERSFAYFSHDLKNVQRDWTKVTKYGKRLGVLDESFKPNYTNEFLEWTLDEDSVDPTGDQKRMVELQNEVSCRGGFRRLKLQSAVKA
;
A
#
# COMPACT_ATOMS: atom_id res chain seq x y z
N MET A 1 -16.85 9.64 29.50
CA MET A 1 -17.22 10.52 28.35
C MET A 1 -16.56 9.93 27.12
N SER A 2 -17.33 9.32 26.24
CA SER A 2 -16.81 8.83 24.96
C SER A 2 -16.32 10.05 24.18
N THR A 3 -15.04 10.19 23.96
CA THR A 3 -14.51 11.23 23.07
C THR A 3 -14.87 10.80 21.66
N ASP A 4 -15.66 11.62 20.93
CA ASP A 4 -15.98 11.37 19.50
C ASP A 4 -14.76 11.54 18.60
N LYS A 5 -13.58 11.26 19.15
CA LYS A 5 -12.28 11.41 18.50
C LYS A 5 -11.74 10.03 18.15
N ILE A 6 -11.34 9.89 16.89
CA ILE A 6 -10.57 8.75 16.37
C ILE A 6 -9.11 9.20 16.22
N THR A 7 -8.17 8.38 16.67
CA THR A 7 -6.76 8.56 16.38
C THR A 7 -6.38 7.68 15.19
N PHE A 8 -5.69 8.25 14.20
CA PHE A 8 -5.29 7.56 12.98
C PHE A 8 -3.79 7.72 12.74
N LEU A 9 -3.07 6.59 12.56
CA LEU A 9 -1.63 6.55 12.32
C LEU A 9 -1.35 6.14 10.87
N THR A 10 -0.65 6.99 10.10
CA THR A 10 -0.23 6.64 8.74
C THR A 10 0.89 5.60 8.75
N ASN A 11 1.08 4.88 7.64
CA ASN A 11 2.16 3.89 7.50
C ASN A 11 3.52 4.50 7.16
N TRP A 12 3.54 5.79 6.86
CA TRP A 12 4.69 6.57 6.40
C TRP A 12 4.51 8.03 6.80
N HIS A 13 5.53 8.88 6.65
CA HIS A 13 5.28 10.33 6.65
C HIS A 13 4.25 10.68 5.58
N ALA A 14 3.61 11.84 5.67
CA ALA A 14 2.63 12.24 4.69
C ALA A 14 3.21 12.13 3.27
N THR A 15 2.49 11.42 2.42
CA THR A 15 2.88 11.22 1.01
C THR A 15 1.67 11.49 0.10
N PRO A 16 1.89 11.71 -1.21
CA PRO A 16 0.81 11.98 -2.15
C PRO A 16 -0.30 10.92 -2.17
N TYR A 17 0.00 9.65 -1.96
CA TYR A 17 -1.05 8.60 -1.95
C TYR A 17 -1.93 8.62 -0.68
N HIS A 18 -1.58 9.40 0.34
CA HIS A 18 -2.46 9.63 1.49
C HIS A 18 -3.54 10.70 1.21
N ALA A 19 -3.60 11.27 0.01
CA ALA A 19 -4.53 12.35 -0.34
C ALA A 19 -5.97 12.10 0.11
N PRO A 20 -6.61 10.93 -0.08
CA PRO A 20 -7.99 10.71 0.38
C PRO A 20 -8.18 10.95 1.87
N LEU A 21 -7.24 10.52 2.71
CA LEU A 21 -7.32 10.71 4.16
C LEU A 21 -7.23 12.19 4.56
N TYR A 22 -6.24 12.90 4.02
CA TYR A 22 -6.03 14.31 4.34
C TYR A 22 -7.13 15.19 3.75
N LEU A 23 -7.65 14.87 2.57
CA LEU A 23 -8.76 15.57 1.95
C LEU A 23 -10.08 15.35 2.69
N ALA A 24 -10.32 14.15 3.25
CA ALA A 24 -11.47 13.93 4.11
C ALA A 24 -11.48 14.92 5.30
N GLN A 25 -10.31 15.25 5.84
CA GLN A 25 -10.19 16.26 6.90
C GLN A 25 -10.29 17.68 6.35
N ALA A 26 -9.56 18.01 5.27
CA ALA A 26 -9.52 19.35 4.69
C ALA A 26 -10.92 19.83 4.24
N LYS A 27 -11.68 18.94 3.61
CA LYS A 27 -13.05 19.21 3.14
C LYS A 27 -14.11 19.11 4.23
N GLY A 28 -13.72 18.77 5.46
CA GLY A 28 -14.65 18.67 6.59
C GLY A 28 -15.54 17.41 6.58
N TYR A 29 -15.26 16.40 5.75
CA TYR A 29 -16.10 15.19 5.62
C TYR A 29 -16.20 14.42 6.95
N PHE A 30 -15.13 14.39 7.76
CA PHE A 30 -15.21 13.83 9.11
C PHE A 30 -16.16 14.61 10.01
N LYS A 31 -16.16 15.94 9.89
CA LYS A 31 -17.07 16.81 10.65
C LYS A 31 -18.53 16.62 10.21
N ASP A 32 -18.76 16.46 8.91
CA ASP A 32 -20.11 16.21 8.36
C ASP A 32 -20.67 14.89 8.90
N GLU A 33 -19.84 13.88 9.12
CA GLU A 33 -20.18 12.61 9.76
C GLU A 33 -20.27 12.71 11.30
N GLY A 34 -19.98 13.87 11.88
CA GLY A 34 -20.04 14.09 13.34
C GLY A 34 -18.90 13.45 14.11
N ILE A 35 -17.77 13.16 13.49
CA ILE A 35 -16.57 12.59 14.11
C ILE A 35 -15.38 13.57 14.04
N LYS A 36 -14.43 13.40 14.95
CA LYS A 36 -13.15 14.09 14.93
C LYS A 36 -12.04 13.08 14.71
N VAL A 37 -11.11 13.34 13.79
CA VAL A 37 -9.98 12.47 13.51
C VAL A 37 -8.68 13.21 13.77
N ALA A 38 -7.79 12.62 14.59
CA ALA A 38 -6.43 13.12 14.77
C ALA A 38 -5.48 12.27 13.89
N LEU A 39 -4.86 12.91 12.89
CA LEU A 39 -3.91 12.27 12.00
C LEU A 39 -2.50 12.33 12.59
N LEU A 40 -1.85 11.18 12.71
CA LEU A 40 -0.51 11.00 13.25
C LEU A 40 0.39 10.39 12.19
N GLU A 41 1.66 10.78 12.19
CA GLU A 41 2.70 10.21 11.32
C GLU A 41 3.67 9.39 12.18
N PRO A 42 4.17 8.22 11.71
CA PRO A 42 5.07 7.39 12.49
C PRO A 42 6.49 7.94 12.49
N ASN A 43 7.21 7.71 13.59
CA ASN A 43 8.66 7.90 13.61
C ASN A 43 9.39 6.75 12.89
N ASP A 44 8.89 5.53 13.06
CA ASP A 44 9.34 4.33 12.34
C ASP A 44 8.13 3.61 11.74
N PRO A 45 8.11 3.34 10.43
CA PRO A 45 7.00 2.63 9.80
C PRO A 45 6.88 1.18 10.25
N SER A 46 7.91 0.60 10.87
CA SER A 46 7.88 -0.81 11.34
C SER A 46 6.91 -1.03 12.49
N ASP A 47 6.67 -0.03 13.33
CA ASP A 47 5.95 -0.17 14.60
C ASP A 47 4.44 0.09 14.48
N VAL A 48 3.97 0.51 13.32
CA VAL A 48 2.58 1.00 13.13
C VAL A 48 1.54 -0.05 13.51
N THR A 49 1.68 -1.28 13.04
CA THR A 49 0.72 -2.37 13.36
C THR A 49 0.69 -2.71 14.83
N GLU A 50 1.83 -2.69 15.50
CA GLU A 50 1.93 -2.97 16.93
C GLU A 50 1.32 -1.85 17.77
N ILE A 51 1.57 -0.59 17.39
CA ILE A 51 0.97 0.58 18.05
C ILE A 51 -0.56 0.51 17.97
N ILE A 52 -1.13 0.16 16.79
CA ILE A 52 -2.57 -0.02 16.61
C ILE A 52 -3.05 -1.26 17.40
N GLY A 53 -2.36 -2.38 17.29
CA GLY A 53 -2.73 -3.62 18.02
C GLY A 53 -2.74 -3.45 19.54
N THR A 54 -1.88 -2.60 20.09
CA THR A 54 -1.89 -2.30 21.54
C THR A 54 -2.99 -1.33 21.97
N GLY A 55 -3.80 -0.80 21.05
CA GLY A 55 -4.87 0.16 21.32
C GLY A 55 -4.38 1.56 21.69
N LYS A 56 -3.10 1.88 21.46
CA LYS A 56 -2.57 3.25 21.63
C LYS A 56 -3.07 4.21 20.57
N VAL A 57 -3.41 3.67 19.40
CA VAL A 57 -4.03 4.35 18.27
C VAL A 57 -5.17 3.48 17.77
N ASP A 58 -6.29 4.09 17.37
CA ASP A 58 -7.52 3.38 17.01
C ASP A 58 -7.47 2.75 15.64
N LEU A 59 -7.07 3.54 14.63
CA LEU A 59 -7.01 3.16 13.22
C LEU A 59 -5.68 3.56 12.60
N GLY A 60 -5.38 3.05 11.41
CA GLY A 60 -4.22 3.50 10.64
C GLY A 60 -4.10 2.85 9.28
N PHE A 61 -2.96 3.11 8.62
CA PHE A 61 -2.59 2.45 7.37
C PHE A 61 -1.51 1.39 7.60
N LYS A 62 -1.59 0.28 6.89
CA LYS A 62 -0.46 -0.65 6.75
C LYS A 62 -0.61 -1.54 5.53
N ALA A 63 0.53 -2.02 5.02
CA ALA A 63 0.54 -3.02 3.96
C ALA A 63 -0.01 -4.37 4.45
N MET A 64 -0.66 -5.11 3.55
CA MET A 64 -1.38 -6.35 3.85
C MET A 64 -0.49 -7.40 4.55
N ILE A 65 0.72 -7.64 4.04
CA ILE A 65 1.63 -8.63 4.65
C ILE A 65 1.97 -8.31 6.12
N HIS A 66 2.17 -7.03 6.45
CA HIS A 66 2.43 -6.61 7.83
C HIS A 66 1.20 -6.78 8.72
N THR A 67 -0.01 -6.56 8.16
CA THR A 67 -1.27 -6.73 8.88
C THR A 67 -1.52 -8.19 9.23
N LEU A 68 -1.27 -9.11 8.29
CA LEU A 68 -1.32 -10.56 8.53
C LEU A 68 -0.31 -11.00 9.59
N ALA A 69 0.92 -10.54 9.44
CA ALA A 69 1.99 -10.92 10.37
C ALA A 69 1.82 -10.38 11.79
N ALA A 70 1.28 -9.18 11.96
CA ALA A 70 0.94 -8.66 13.28
C ALA A 70 -0.16 -9.51 13.92
N LYS A 71 -1.20 -9.90 13.16
CA LYS A 71 -2.25 -10.79 13.65
C LYS A 71 -1.71 -12.15 14.05
N ALA A 72 -0.78 -12.73 13.30
CA ALA A 72 -0.12 -13.99 13.62
C ALA A 72 0.72 -13.94 14.91
N ARG A 73 1.13 -12.74 15.33
CA ARG A 73 1.81 -12.45 16.60
C ARG A 73 0.85 -11.98 17.71
N ASP A 74 -0.42 -12.31 17.58
CA ASP A 74 -1.50 -12.00 18.53
C ASP A 74 -1.80 -10.50 18.72
N PHE A 75 -1.35 -9.62 17.81
CA PHE A 75 -1.81 -8.25 17.82
C PHE A 75 -3.24 -8.17 17.26
N PRO A 76 -4.22 -7.63 18.02
CA PRO A 76 -5.64 -7.58 17.61
C PRO A 76 -5.86 -6.47 16.59
N VAL A 77 -5.49 -6.73 15.35
CA VAL A 77 -5.65 -5.81 14.20
C VAL A 77 -6.56 -6.42 13.14
N LEU A 78 -7.42 -5.61 12.54
CA LEU A 78 -8.39 -5.98 11.51
C LEU A 78 -8.34 -4.98 10.37
N SER A 79 -8.33 -5.45 9.12
CA SER A 79 -8.52 -4.58 7.96
C SER A 79 -10.00 -4.27 7.76
N ILE A 80 -10.30 -2.99 7.55
CA ILE A 80 -11.65 -2.45 7.31
C ILE A 80 -11.80 -1.87 5.90
N GLY A 81 -10.75 -1.93 5.07
CA GLY A 81 -10.80 -1.46 3.69
C GLY A 81 -9.42 -1.32 3.07
N SER A 82 -9.36 -0.96 1.77
CA SER A 82 -8.15 -0.75 0.98
C SER A 82 -8.02 0.71 0.55
N LEU A 83 -6.82 1.29 0.68
CA LEU A 83 -6.48 2.60 0.13
C LEU A 83 -5.86 2.46 -1.25
N LEU A 84 -4.85 1.58 -1.37
CA LEU A 84 -4.17 1.28 -2.63
C LEU A 84 -4.30 -0.20 -2.93
N ASP A 85 -4.83 -0.52 -4.11
CA ASP A 85 -4.85 -1.88 -4.62
C ASP A 85 -3.55 -2.17 -5.36
N GLU A 86 -2.86 -3.23 -5.05
CA GLU A 86 -1.74 -3.81 -5.81
C GLU A 86 -0.66 -2.81 -6.30
N PRO A 87 -0.08 -1.92 -5.48
CA PRO A 87 1.03 -1.10 -5.93
C PRO A 87 2.20 -2.00 -6.32
N PHE A 88 2.74 -1.80 -7.54
CA PHE A 88 3.87 -2.60 -8.00
C PHE A 88 5.06 -2.41 -7.07
N THR A 89 5.65 -3.53 -6.68
CA THR A 89 6.73 -3.57 -5.71
C THR A 89 7.86 -4.45 -6.23
N GLY A 90 9.07 -4.06 -5.93
CA GLY A 90 10.25 -4.80 -6.36
C GLY A 90 11.54 -4.27 -5.80
N VAL A 91 12.63 -4.82 -6.29
CA VAL A 91 13.97 -4.32 -6.03
C VAL A 91 14.28 -3.23 -7.06
N VAL A 92 14.28 -1.97 -6.62
CA VAL A 92 14.58 -0.80 -7.47
C VAL A 92 16.09 -0.60 -7.52
N TYR A 93 16.62 -0.32 -8.71
CA TYR A 93 18.05 -0.10 -8.94
C TYR A 93 18.31 0.83 -10.13
N LEU A 94 19.54 1.33 -10.23
CA LEU A 94 20.00 2.09 -11.39
C LEU A 94 20.72 1.16 -12.37
N LYS A 95 20.54 1.40 -13.66
CA LYS A 95 21.12 0.58 -14.74
C LYS A 95 22.64 0.44 -14.66
N ASP A 96 23.34 1.45 -14.14
CA ASP A 96 24.79 1.46 -13.94
C ASP A 96 25.25 0.72 -12.67
N SER A 97 24.34 0.21 -11.84
CA SER A 97 24.66 -0.62 -10.66
C SER A 97 25.23 -2.00 -11.01
N GLY A 98 25.16 -2.41 -12.29
CA GLY A 98 25.51 -3.75 -12.74
C GLY A 98 24.46 -4.81 -12.41
N ILE A 99 23.29 -4.41 -11.89
CA ILE A 99 22.11 -5.27 -11.71
C ILE A 99 21.37 -5.35 -13.04
N THR A 100 20.84 -6.53 -13.36
CA THR A 100 20.09 -6.81 -14.58
C THR A 100 18.67 -7.27 -14.26
N THR A 101 17.91 -7.68 -15.26
CA THR A 101 16.58 -8.29 -15.08
C THR A 101 16.62 -9.70 -14.44
N ASP A 102 17.80 -10.28 -14.23
CA ASP A 102 17.98 -11.54 -13.52
C ASP A 102 18.23 -11.26 -12.02
N PHE A 103 17.41 -11.83 -11.14
CA PHE A 103 17.57 -11.72 -9.69
C PHE A 103 18.94 -12.20 -9.18
N ARG A 104 19.59 -13.15 -9.89
CA ARG A 104 20.94 -13.61 -9.55
C ARG A 104 22.01 -12.53 -9.65
N SER A 105 21.72 -11.43 -10.37
CA SER A 105 22.60 -10.26 -10.43
C SER A 105 22.69 -9.46 -9.11
N LEU A 106 21.83 -9.79 -8.14
CA LEU A 106 21.89 -9.24 -6.79
C LEU A 106 23.05 -9.82 -5.95
N LYS A 107 23.73 -10.86 -6.45
CA LYS A 107 24.91 -11.43 -5.78
C LYS A 107 26.01 -10.39 -5.61
N GLY A 108 26.54 -10.28 -4.38
CA GLY A 108 27.56 -9.29 -4.01
C GLY A 108 27.02 -7.87 -3.84
N LYS A 109 25.70 -7.63 -3.95
CA LYS A 109 25.11 -6.29 -3.85
C LYS A 109 24.64 -5.97 -2.43
N ARG A 110 24.58 -4.67 -2.13
CA ARG A 110 23.98 -4.13 -0.92
C ARG A 110 22.52 -3.80 -1.25
N ILE A 111 21.57 -4.48 -0.58
CA ILE A 111 20.15 -4.38 -0.86
C ILE A 111 19.44 -3.72 0.31
N GLY A 112 18.85 -2.56 0.07
CA GLY A 112 18.12 -1.78 1.05
C GLY A 112 16.73 -2.35 1.35
N TYR A 113 16.31 -2.28 2.62
CA TYR A 113 14.97 -2.63 3.06
C TYR A 113 14.44 -1.67 4.13
N VAL A 114 13.11 -1.63 4.27
CA VAL A 114 12.44 -0.71 5.19
C VAL A 114 12.35 -1.30 6.60
N GLY A 115 11.79 -2.49 6.75
CA GLY A 115 11.57 -3.17 8.00
C GLY A 115 11.76 -4.67 7.86
N GLU A 116 11.49 -5.43 8.91
CA GLU A 116 11.74 -6.88 9.00
C GLU A 116 11.21 -7.65 7.79
N PHE A 117 9.99 -7.36 7.36
CA PHE A 117 9.40 -8.03 6.18
C PHE A 117 10.16 -7.75 4.88
N GLY A 118 10.71 -6.55 4.72
CA GLY A 118 11.57 -6.26 3.58
C GLY A 118 12.81 -7.16 3.54
N LYS A 119 13.39 -7.44 4.71
CA LYS A 119 14.52 -8.38 4.80
C LYS A 119 14.09 -9.81 4.48
N ILE A 120 12.98 -10.29 5.09
CA ILE A 120 12.44 -11.63 4.80
C ILE A 120 12.16 -11.81 3.31
N GLN A 121 11.61 -10.79 2.65
CA GLN A 121 11.36 -10.81 1.20
C GLN A 121 12.65 -10.92 0.39
N ILE A 122 13.69 -10.18 0.76
CA ILE A 122 15.00 -10.29 0.08
C ILE A 122 15.56 -11.70 0.27
N ASP A 123 15.55 -12.21 1.49
CA ASP A 123 16.09 -13.54 1.82
C ASP A 123 15.34 -14.64 1.04
N GLU A 124 14.02 -14.53 0.95
CA GLU A 124 13.20 -15.51 0.21
C GLU A 124 13.43 -15.43 -1.31
N LEU A 125 13.44 -14.22 -1.87
CA LEU A 125 13.68 -14.02 -3.29
C LEU A 125 15.07 -14.53 -3.71
N THR A 126 16.10 -14.17 -2.96
CA THR A 126 17.47 -14.60 -3.24
C THR A 126 17.60 -16.11 -3.10
N SER A 127 17.00 -16.72 -2.09
CA SER A 127 16.94 -18.17 -1.89
C SER A 127 16.23 -18.88 -3.04
N HIS A 128 15.11 -18.34 -3.55
CA HIS A 128 14.39 -18.89 -4.69
C HIS A 128 15.26 -19.00 -5.95
N TYR A 129 16.20 -18.07 -6.13
CA TYR A 129 17.17 -18.06 -7.22
C TYR A 129 18.51 -18.76 -6.87
N GLY A 130 18.54 -19.50 -5.77
CA GLY A 130 19.69 -20.32 -5.36
C GLY A 130 20.83 -19.55 -4.72
N MET A 131 20.56 -18.34 -4.21
CA MET A 131 21.53 -17.56 -3.43
C MET A 131 21.37 -17.82 -1.94
N THR A 132 22.48 -17.74 -1.22
CA THR A 132 22.52 -17.83 0.25
C THR A 132 22.61 -16.43 0.88
N PRO A 133 22.21 -16.23 2.16
CA PRO A 133 22.22 -14.91 2.82
C PRO A 133 23.59 -14.23 2.92
N ASP A 134 24.69 -14.98 2.77
CA ASP A 134 26.06 -14.46 2.76
C ASP A 134 26.52 -13.97 1.38
N GLU A 135 25.74 -14.20 0.34
CA GLU A 135 26.05 -13.77 -1.02
C GLU A 135 25.56 -12.34 -1.36
N TYR A 136 24.89 -11.67 -0.44
CA TYR A 136 24.48 -10.26 -0.56
C TYR A 136 24.48 -9.59 0.82
N THR A 137 24.37 -8.27 0.86
CA THR A 137 24.31 -7.53 2.11
C THR A 137 22.96 -6.83 2.25
N ALA A 138 22.13 -7.26 3.20
CA ALA A 138 20.89 -6.59 3.52
C ALA A 138 21.15 -5.35 4.41
N VAL A 139 20.68 -4.17 3.99
CA VAL A 139 20.91 -2.89 4.68
C VAL A 139 19.57 -2.28 5.08
N ARG A 140 19.36 -2.02 6.37
CA ARG A 140 18.14 -1.34 6.83
C ARG A 140 18.22 0.16 6.52
N CYS A 141 17.34 0.64 5.65
CA CYS A 141 17.29 2.03 5.19
C CYS A 141 16.11 2.83 5.80
N GLY A 142 15.16 2.16 6.45
CA GLY A 142 13.91 2.79 6.87
C GLY A 142 13.22 3.49 5.69
N MET A 143 12.78 4.73 5.87
CA MET A 143 12.09 5.50 4.83
C MET A 143 13.02 6.13 3.76
N ASN A 144 14.31 5.79 3.72
CA ASN A 144 15.31 6.49 2.91
C ASN A 144 15.91 5.63 1.79
N VAL A 145 15.17 4.68 1.23
CA VAL A 145 15.68 3.76 0.19
C VAL A 145 16.22 4.51 -1.02
N SER A 146 15.45 5.43 -1.61
CA SER A 146 15.91 6.22 -2.77
C SER A 146 17.13 7.07 -2.43
N LYS A 147 17.12 7.71 -1.27
CA LYS A 147 18.27 8.49 -0.78
C LYS A 147 19.54 7.62 -0.64
N ALA A 148 19.39 6.43 -0.09
CA ALA A 148 20.50 5.49 0.09
C ALA A 148 21.09 5.01 -1.25
N ILE A 149 20.26 4.84 -2.30
CA ILE A 149 20.71 4.55 -3.67
C ILE A 149 21.46 5.77 -4.24
N ILE A 150 20.91 6.97 -4.10
CA ILE A 150 21.51 8.22 -4.58
C ILE A 150 22.88 8.47 -3.93
N GLU A 151 22.99 8.22 -2.64
CA GLU A 151 24.25 8.39 -1.88
C GLU A 151 25.23 7.22 -2.08
N GLY A 152 24.84 6.18 -2.83
CA GLY A 152 25.69 5.01 -3.07
C GLY A 152 25.96 4.16 -1.83
N THR A 153 25.14 4.26 -0.79
CA THR A 153 25.25 3.43 0.43
C THR A 153 24.65 2.02 0.21
N ILE A 154 23.72 1.91 -0.73
CA ILE A 154 23.16 0.66 -1.25
C ILE A 154 23.18 0.64 -2.77
N ASP A 155 23.15 -0.54 -3.36
CA ASP A 155 23.17 -0.74 -4.82
C ASP A 155 21.75 -0.89 -5.39
N ALA A 156 20.82 -1.35 -4.57
CA ALA A 156 19.40 -1.52 -4.87
C ALA A 156 18.58 -1.53 -3.58
N GLY A 157 17.24 -1.45 -3.68
CA GLY A 157 16.40 -1.55 -2.49
C GLY A 157 14.94 -1.88 -2.80
N ILE A 158 14.24 -2.43 -1.81
CA ILE A 158 12.79 -2.68 -1.89
C ILE A 158 12.06 -1.33 -1.98
N GLY A 159 11.25 -1.16 -3.01
CA GLY A 159 10.51 0.06 -3.24
C GLY A 159 9.22 -0.16 -4.04
N LEU A 160 8.39 0.88 -4.03
CA LEU A 160 7.15 0.96 -4.80
C LEU A 160 7.39 1.68 -6.14
N GLU A 161 6.70 1.25 -7.17
CA GLU A 161 6.74 1.87 -8.48
C GLU A 161 6.25 3.31 -8.45
N ASN A 162 5.21 3.57 -7.68
CA ASN A 162 4.61 4.90 -7.59
C ASN A 162 5.34 5.88 -6.64
N VAL A 163 6.36 5.44 -5.91
CA VAL A 163 7.13 6.29 -4.99
C VAL A 163 8.62 6.24 -5.32
N GLN A 164 9.34 5.18 -4.93
CA GLN A 164 10.80 5.12 -5.05
C GLN A 164 11.28 5.18 -6.50
N MET A 165 10.56 4.57 -7.45
CA MET A 165 10.94 4.73 -8.85
C MET A 165 10.78 6.18 -9.30
N VAL A 166 9.68 6.85 -8.95
CA VAL A 166 9.45 8.25 -9.33
C VAL A 166 10.52 9.16 -8.73
N GLU A 167 10.90 8.95 -7.46
CA GLU A 167 11.96 9.71 -6.79
C GLU A 167 13.30 9.60 -7.54
N LEU A 168 13.69 8.39 -7.93
CA LEU A 168 14.92 8.13 -8.67
C LEU A 168 14.84 8.64 -10.12
N GLU A 169 13.71 8.48 -10.80
CA GLU A 169 13.47 9.00 -12.15
C GLU A 169 13.64 10.52 -12.20
N GLU A 170 13.10 11.25 -11.21
CA GLU A 170 13.21 12.70 -11.15
C GLU A 170 14.64 13.14 -10.77
N TRP A 171 15.29 12.40 -9.88
CA TRP A 171 16.68 12.65 -9.56
C TRP A 171 17.60 12.48 -10.77
N LEU A 172 17.42 11.42 -11.59
CA LEU A 172 18.16 11.23 -12.84
C LEU A 172 17.86 12.34 -13.87
N ALA A 173 16.59 12.69 -14.03
CA ALA A 173 16.19 13.74 -14.96
C ALA A 173 16.83 15.09 -14.61
N ALA A 174 16.95 15.43 -13.33
CA ALA A 174 17.63 16.63 -12.85
C ALA A 174 19.15 16.66 -13.21
N GLN A 175 19.74 15.49 -13.50
CA GLN A 175 21.13 15.35 -13.93
C GLN A 175 21.26 15.18 -15.45
N GLY A 176 20.16 15.33 -16.21
CA GLY A 176 20.14 15.11 -17.66
C GLY A 176 20.26 13.64 -18.07
N ARG A 177 20.04 12.70 -17.14
CA ARG A 177 20.06 11.27 -17.40
C ARG A 177 18.66 10.75 -17.75
N PRO A 178 18.57 9.68 -18.58
CA PRO A 178 17.28 9.08 -18.92
C PRO A 178 16.57 8.49 -17.71
N LYS A 179 15.27 8.75 -17.53
CA LYS A 179 14.41 8.12 -16.51
C LYS A 179 14.36 6.60 -16.65
N THR A 180 14.53 6.09 -17.89
CA THR A 180 14.61 4.65 -18.20
C THR A 180 15.83 3.94 -17.61
N ASP A 181 16.76 4.69 -17.02
CA ASP A 181 17.88 4.11 -16.28
C ASP A 181 17.49 3.69 -14.85
N VAL A 182 16.30 4.07 -14.37
CA VAL A 182 15.69 3.45 -13.18
C VAL A 182 15.00 2.17 -13.60
N GLN A 183 15.33 1.08 -12.94
CA GLN A 183 14.82 -0.25 -13.23
C GLN A 183 14.24 -0.88 -11.95
N MET A 184 13.36 -1.87 -12.13
CA MET A 184 12.80 -2.66 -11.02
C MET A 184 12.79 -4.14 -11.38
N LEU A 185 13.37 -4.95 -10.51
CA LEU A 185 13.10 -6.38 -10.48
C LEU A 185 11.75 -6.58 -9.77
N ARG A 186 10.72 -6.86 -10.56
CA ARG A 186 9.33 -6.94 -10.13
C ARG A 186 9.08 -8.20 -9.31
N ILE A 187 8.76 -8.03 -8.02
CA ILE A 187 8.41 -9.13 -7.11
C ILE A 187 6.97 -9.59 -7.36
N ASP A 188 6.09 -8.67 -7.69
CA ASP A 188 4.69 -8.93 -7.96
C ASP A 188 4.44 -9.74 -9.26
N GLU A 189 5.40 -9.75 -10.19
CA GLU A 189 5.35 -10.57 -11.41
C GLU A 189 5.70 -12.04 -11.16
N LEU A 190 6.29 -12.37 -10.02
CA LEU A 190 6.59 -13.73 -9.62
C LEU A 190 5.32 -14.44 -9.13
N ALA A 191 4.36 -14.67 -10.07
CA ALA A 191 3.05 -15.24 -9.76
C ALA A 191 3.11 -16.58 -9.03
N GLU A 192 4.13 -17.39 -9.33
CA GLU A 192 4.43 -18.66 -8.67
C GLU A 192 4.82 -18.47 -7.18
N LEU A 193 5.32 -17.30 -6.81
CA LEU A 193 5.61 -16.93 -5.44
C LEU A 193 4.37 -16.37 -4.71
N GLY A 194 3.29 -16.04 -5.41
CA GLY A 194 2.05 -15.52 -4.82
C GLY A 194 2.16 -14.09 -4.27
N CYS A 195 3.15 -13.32 -4.75
CA CYS A 195 3.55 -12.04 -4.15
C CYS A 195 2.75 -10.82 -4.65
N CYS A 196 1.76 -10.98 -5.53
CA CYS A 196 1.20 -9.85 -6.29
C CYS A 196 0.53 -8.73 -5.45
N CYS A 197 -0.06 -9.05 -4.30
CA CYS A 197 -0.90 -8.10 -3.56
C CYS A 197 -0.36 -7.75 -2.16
N PHE A 198 0.85 -8.16 -1.81
CA PHE A 198 1.36 -8.05 -0.43
C PHE A 198 1.59 -6.60 0.05
N CYS A 199 1.79 -5.66 -0.87
CA CYS A 199 1.94 -4.24 -0.58
C CYS A 199 0.65 -3.41 -0.73
N THR A 200 -0.51 -4.04 -0.94
CA THR A 200 -1.81 -3.38 -0.81
C THR A 200 -1.86 -2.58 0.49
N ILE A 201 -2.12 -1.28 0.41
CA ILE A 201 -2.19 -0.41 1.60
C ILE A 201 -3.62 -0.41 2.11
N LEU A 202 -3.79 -0.89 3.34
CA LEU A 202 -5.08 -1.10 3.96
C LEU A 202 -5.39 -0.02 5.01
N TYR A 203 -6.66 0.30 5.16
CA TYR A 203 -7.21 0.87 6.38
C TYR A 203 -7.32 -0.27 7.41
N ILE A 204 -6.61 -0.16 8.52
CA ILE A 204 -6.63 -1.16 9.60
C ILE A 204 -7.03 -0.51 10.92
N GLY A 205 -7.52 -1.29 11.85
CA GLY A 205 -7.86 -0.81 13.18
C GLY A 205 -7.64 -1.83 14.28
N ASN A 206 -7.63 -1.34 15.51
CA ASN A 206 -7.65 -2.19 16.69
C ASN A 206 -9.01 -2.89 16.79
N GLU A 207 -9.02 -4.22 16.96
CA GLU A 207 -10.25 -5.02 16.97
C GLU A 207 -11.23 -4.62 18.10
N SER A 208 -10.73 -4.29 19.29
CA SER A 208 -11.57 -3.85 20.39
C SER A 208 -12.21 -2.50 20.10
N PHE A 209 -11.43 -1.55 19.55
CA PHE A 209 -11.97 -0.25 19.15
C PHE A 209 -13.07 -0.40 18.08
N ILE A 210 -12.85 -1.24 17.07
CA ILE A 210 -13.82 -1.50 16.00
C ILE A 210 -15.11 -2.12 16.57
N ALA A 211 -14.99 -3.12 17.43
CA ALA A 211 -16.12 -3.80 18.05
C ALA A 211 -16.94 -2.89 18.98
N GLU A 212 -16.28 -1.99 19.70
CA GLU A 212 -16.93 -1.04 20.62
C GLU A 212 -17.49 0.19 19.92
N ASN A 213 -17.00 0.53 18.72
CA ASN A 213 -17.34 1.75 18.01
C ASN A 213 -17.72 1.54 16.53
N PRO A 214 -18.57 0.55 16.18
CA PRO A 214 -18.86 0.21 14.79
C PRO A 214 -19.43 1.40 13.99
N ASP A 215 -20.26 2.23 14.61
CA ASP A 215 -20.83 3.41 13.95
C ASP A 215 -19.79 4.49 13.66
N LYS A 216 -18.79 4.66 14.53
CA LYS A 216 -17.69 5.60 14.25
C LYS A 216 -16.83 5.11 13.09
N VAL A 217 -16.62 3.78 12.99
CA VAL A 217 -15.87 3.16 11.88
C VAL A 217 -16.62 3.34 10.56
N ARG A 218 -17.95 3.12 10.53
CA ARG A 218 -18.78 3.38 9.32
C ARG A 218 -18.69 4.83 8.88
N LYS A 219 -18.85 5.78 9.82
CA LYS A 219 -18.72 7.20 9.57
C LYS A 219 -17.35 7.57 9.01
N PHE A 220 -16.28 7.02 9.59
CA PHE A 220 -14.93 7.20 9.10
C PHE A 220 -14.78 6.69 7.65
N MET A 221 -15.24 5.47 7.36
CA MET A 221 -15.16 4.88 6.02
C MET A 221 -15.98 5.67 5.00
N ARG A 222 -17.19 6.16 5.32
CA ARG A 222 -17.96 7.05 4.43
C ARG A 222 -17.21 8.35 4.10
N ALA A 223 -16.60 8.98 5.10
CA ALA A 223 -15.85 10.21 4.90
C ALA A 223 -14.63 10.01 3.97
N VAL A 224 -13.86 8.93 4.17
CA VAL A 224 -12.71 8.63 3.32
C VAL A 224 -13.13 8.14 1.93
N LYS A 225 -14.27 7.42 1.80
CA LYS A 225 -14.83 7.06 0.50
C LYS A 225 -15.19 8.30 -0.32
N LYS A 226 -15.92 9.25 0.29
CA LYS A 226 -16.26 10.54 -0.34
C LYS A 226 -15.02 11.30 -0.81
N ALA A 227 -13.94 11.27 -0.01
CA ALA A 227 -12.68 11.90 -0.40
C ALA A 227 -11.96 11.13 -1.52
N THR A 228 -12.03 9.80 -1.51
CA THR A 228 -11.49 8.96 -2.59
C THR A 228 -12.21 9.25 -3.91
N ASP A 229 -13.55 9.32 -3.90
CA ASP A 229 -14.33 9.66 -5.08
C ASP A 229 -13.93 11.04 -5.62
N PHE A 230 -13.79 12.04 -4.75
CA PHE A 230 -13.32 13.36 -5.16
C PHE A 230 -11.94 13.33 -5.80
N VAL A 231 -10.98 12.55 -5.25
CA VAL A 231 -9.64 12.37 -5.85
C VAL A 231 -9.74 11.74 -7.24
N LEU A 232 -10.64 10.78 -7.43
CA LEU A 232 -10.80 10.04 -8.68
C LEU A 232 -11.56 10.85 -9.75
N GLU A 233 -12.52 11.66 -9.35
CA GLU A 233 -13.38 12.46 -10.23
C GLU A 233 -12.69 13.75 -10.69
N ASP A 234 -11.98 14.44 -9.79
CA ASP A 234 -11.30 15.71 -10.08
C ASP A 234 -9.89 15.74 -9.44
N PRO A 235 -8.93 15.01 -10.03
CA PRO A 235 -7.57 14.90 -9.48
C PRO A 235 -6.81 16.23 -9.43
N GLU A 236 -7.11 17.17 -10.34
CA GLU A 236 -6.46 18.47 -10.37
C GLU A 236 -6.88 19.32 -9.16
N GLN A 237 -8.18 19.40 -8.91
CA GLN A 237 -8.70 20.12 -7.76
C GLN A 237 -8.34 19.42 -6.45
N ALA A 238 -8.39 18.09 -6.43
CA ALA A 238 -7.99 17.29 -5.27
C ALA A 238 -6.51 17.54 -4.90
N TRP A 239 -5.61 17.56 -5.89
CA TRP A 239 -4.21 17.89 -5.64
C TRP A 239 -4.04 19.31 -5.08
N LYS A 240 -4.69 20.30 -5.70
CA LYS A 240 -4.64 21.68 -5.22
C LYS A 240 -5.09 21.80 -3.78
N GLU A 241 -6.25 21.24 -3.44
CA GLU A 241 -6.78 21.29 -2.07
C GLU A 241 -5.90 20.52 -1.08
N TYR A 242 -5.26 19.41 -1.52
CA TYR A 242 -4.30 18.69 -0.69
C TYR A 242 -3.06 19.54 -0.40
N VAL A 243 -2.51 20.23 -1.38
CA VAL A 243 -1.37 21.14 -1.20
C VAL A 243 -1.76 22.35 -0.34
N ASP A 244 -2.94 22.93 -0.56
CA ASP A 244 -3.44 24.04 0.28
C ASP A 244 -3.56 23.62 1.76
N PHE A 245 -4.01 22.41 2.02
CA PHE A 245 -4.10 21.86 3.38
C PHE A 245 -2.75 21.45 3.97
N LYS A 246 -1.85 20.88 3.15
CA LYS A 246 -0.53 20.39 3.56
C LYS A 246 0.57 20.90 2.60
N PRO A 247 1.04 22.14 2.78
CA PRO A 247 1.94 22.82 1.83
C PRO A 247 3.24 22.08 1.54
N VAL A 248 3.72 21.21 2.43
CA VAL A 248 4.91 20.38 2.20
C VAL A 248 4.72 19.41 1.01
N MET A 249 3.50 19.14 0.58
CA MET A 249 3.20 18.33 -0.61
C MET A 249 3.44 19.07 -1.93
N GLY A 250 3.54 20.40 -1.95
CA GLY A 250 3.53 21.25 -3.13
C GLY A 250 4.78 21.21 -4.02
N SER A 251 5.55 20.12 -4.02
CA SER A 251 6.70 19.94 -4.92
C SER A 251 6.29 19.24 -6.22
N ASP A 252 7.02 19.51 -7.31
CA ASP A 252 6.85 18.81 -8.59
C ASP A 252 7.05 17.30 -8.44
N LEU A 253 7.98 16.88 -7.60
CA LEU A 253 8.19 15.46 -7.29
C LEU A 253 6.94 14.84 -6.68
N ASN A 254 6.36 15.46 -5.66
CA ASN A 254 5.15 14.96 -5.02
C ASN A 254 3.95 14.95 -5.99
N ARG A 255 3.85 15.93 -6.88
CA ARG A 255 2.85 15.93 -7.93
C ARG A 255 2.96 14.70 -8.83
N LYS A 256 4.16 14.33 -9.26
CA LYS A 256 4.41 13.14 -10.10
C LYS A 256 4.14 11.83 -9.34
N ILE A 257 4.47 11.77 -8.04
CA ILE A 257 4.11 10.64 -7.19
C ILE A 257 2.58 10.51 -7.08
N PHE A 258 1.86 11.62 -6.92
CA PHE A 258 0.41 11.62 -6.92
C PHE A 258 -0.18 11.08 -8.22
N GLU A 259 0.27 11.59 -9.36
CA GLU A 259 -0.16 11.15 -10.69
C GLU A 259 0.12 9.66 -10.92
N ARG A 260 1.29 9.17 -10.49
CA ARG A 260 1.65 7.76 -10.60
C ARG A 260 0.81 6.88 -9.67
N SER A 261 0.46 7.39 -8.48
CA SER A 261 -0.35 6.69 -7.49
C SER A 261 -1.82 6.54 -7.90
N PHE A 262 -2.28 7.38 -8.83
CA PHE A 262 -3.67 7.39 -9.28
C PHE A 262 -4.13 6.03 -9.83
N ALA A 263 -3.23 5.27 -10.47
CA ALA A 263 -3.51 3.94 -11.00
C ALA A 263 -3.79 2.89 -9.91
N TYR A 264 -3.45 3.19 -8.67
CA TYR A 264 -3.50 2.24 -7.56
C TYR A 264 -4.58 2.56 -6.52
N PHE A 265 -5.20 3.74 -6.54
CA PHE A 265 -6.27 4.05 -5.60
C PHE A 265 -7.41 3.04 -5.73
N SER A 266 -7.82 2.48 -4.59
CA SER A 266 -8.99 1.62 -4.53
C SER A 266 -10.27 2.42 -4.78
N HIS A 267 -11.06 2.03 -5.78
CA HIS A 267 -12.28 2.73 -6.13
C HIS A 267 -13.41 2.49 -5.13
N ASP A 268 -13.52 1.27 -4.64
CA ASP A 268 -14.58 0.81 -3.75
C ASP A 268 -14.11 0.58 -2.31
N LEU A 269 -12.82 0.76 -2.05
CA LEU A 269 -12.13 0.49 -0.78
C LEU A 269 -12.26 -0.96 -0.30
N LYS A 270 -12.67 -1.91 -1.15
CA LYS A 270 -13.02 -3.28 -0.78
C LYS A 270 -11.78 -4.12 -0.48
N ASN A 271 -11.82 -4.89 0.59
CA ASN A 271 -10.91 -6.01 0.80
C ASN A 271 -11.31 -7.14 -0.16
N VAL A 272 -10.41 -7.54 -1.06
CA VAL A 272 -10.66 -8.57 -2.08
C VAL A 272 -10.22 -9.93 -1.57
N GLN A 273 -11.14 -10.86 -1.37
CA GLN A 273 -10.88 -12.20 -0.81
C GLN A 273 -9.76 -12.94 -1.54
N ARG A 274 -9.71 -12.84 -2.87
CA ARG A 274 -8.66 -13.46 -3.69
C ARG A 274 -7.26 -12.99 -3.27
N ASP A 275 -7.08 -11.69 -3.05
CA ASP A 275 -5.80 -11.08 -2.73
C ASP A 275 -5.36 -11.48 -1.32
N TRP A 276 -6.28 -11.46 -0.37
CA TRP A 276 -6.06 -11.99 0.97
C TRP A 276 -5.66 -13.47 0.96
N THR A 277 -6.31 -14.29 0.13
CA THR A 277 -5.96 -15.71 -0.04
C THR A 277 -4.53 -15.89 -0.56
N LYS A 278 -4.13 -15.11 -1.57
CA LYS A 278 -2.78 -15.17 -2.15
C LYS A 278 -1.71 -14.75 -1.14
N VAL A 279 -1.90 -13.60 -0.49
CA VAL A 279 -0.91 -13.10 0.48
C VAL A 279 -0.83 -13.99 1.72
N THR A 280 -1.95 -14.60 2.15
CA THR A 280 -1.92 -15.61 3.22
C THR A 280 -1.09 -16.83 2.83
N LYS A 281 -1.26 -17.36 1.62
CA LYS A 281 -0.43 -18.48 1.11
C LYS A 281 1.05 -18.09 1.06
N TYR A 282 1.34 -16.89 0.62
CA TYR A 282 2.68 -16.34 0.60
C TYR A 282 3.28 -16.25 2.01
N GLY A 283 2.56 -15.69 2.97
CA GLY A 283 2.99 -15.60 4.37
C GLY A 283 3.25 -16.96 5.04
N LYS A 284 2.42 -17.98 4.71
CA LYS A 284 2.65 -19.37 5.16
C LYS A 284 3.94 -19.93 4.59
N ARG A 285 4.20 -19.75 3.30
CA ARG A 285 5.44 -20.18 2.66
C ARG A 285 6.68 -19.51 3.27
N LEU A 286 6.58 -18.24 3.65
CA LEU A 286 7.64 -17.50 4.35
C LEU A 286 7.85 -17.97 5.80
N GLY A 287 7.01 -18.85 6.33
CA GLY A 287 7.02 -19.24 7.75
C GLY A 287 6.58 -18.13 8.71
N VAL A 288 5.97 -17.07 8.20
CA VAL A 288 5.44 -15.94 8.99
C VAL A 288 4.06 -16.24 9.54
N LEU A 289 3.29 -17.07 8.83
CA LEU A 289 1.95 -17.51 9.20
C LEU A 289 1.94 -19.02 9.36
N ASP A 290 1.23 -19.53 10.37
CA ASP A 290 0.98 -20.95 10.52
C ASP A 290 -0.11 -21.46 9.54
N GLU A 291 -0.24 -22.79 9.39
CA GLU A 291 -1.20 -23.38 8.45
C GLU A 291 -2.67 -23.11 8.83
N SER A 292 -2.97 -22.88 10.10
CA SER A 292 -4.32 -22.62 10.61
C SER A 292 -4.75 -21.15 10.46
N PHE A 293 -3.82 -20.25 10.12
CA PHE A 293 -4.08 -18.81 10.05
C PHE A 293 -5.22 -18.48 9.10
N LYS A 294 -6.12 -17.60 9.55
CA LYS A 294 -7.25 -17.07 8.75
C LYS A 294 -7.06 -15.56 8.51
N PRO A 295 -7.35 -15.08 7.29
CA PRO A 295 -7.30 -13.65 6.97
C PRO A 295 -8.12 -12.78 7.93
N ASN A 296 -7.55 -11.65 8.35
CA ASN A 296 -8.13 -10.72 9.32
C ASN A 296 -8.65 -9.45 8.63
N TYR A 297 -9.75 -9.57 7.91
CA TYR A 297 -10.41 -8.44 7.26
C TYR A 297 -11.93 -8.54 7.34
N THR A 298 -12.59 -7.37 7.15
CA THR A 298 -14.05 -7.27 6.97
C THR A 298 -14.38 -6.17 5.95
N ASN A 299 -15.52 -6.32 5.28
CA ASN A 299 -16.11 -5.29 4.41
C ASN A 299 -17.43 -4.72 5.00
N GLU A 300 -17.81 -5.11 6.22
CA GLU A 300 -19.10 -4.74 6.82
C GLU A 300 -19.30 -3.23 7.06
N PHE A 301 -18.21 -2.46 7.01
CA PHE A 301 -18.24 -1.00 7.17
C PHE A 301 -18.30 -0.27 5.82
N LEU A 302 -18.29 -0.99 4.70
CA LEU A 302 -18.35 -0.46 3.34
C LEU A 302 -19.78 -0.58 2.81
N GLU A 303 -20.67 0.29 3.30
CA GLU A 303 -22.12 0.22 3.05
C GLU A 303 -22.49 0.23 1.57
N TRP A 304 -21.67 0.85 0.72
CA TRP A 304 -21.85 0.88 -0.74
C TRP A 304 -21.52 -0.44 -1.46
N THR A 305 -20.94 -1.43 -0.76
CA THR A 305 -20.62 -2.74 -1.33
C THR A 305 -21.61 -3.85 -0.89
N LEU A 306 -22.43 -3.58 0.11
CA LEU A 306 -23.32 -4.58 0.72
C LEU A 306 -24.42 -5.02 -0.25
N ASP A 307 -24.88 -4.12 -1.13
CA ASP A 307 -25.93 -4.42 -2.11
C ASP A 307 -25.44 -5.32 -3.25
N GLU A 308 -24.14 -5.27 -3.58
CA GLU A 308 -23.54 -6.09 -4.62
C GLU A 308 -23.44 -7.57 -4.21
N ASP A 309 -23.21 -7.85 -2.93
CA ASP A 309 -23.15 -9.22 -2.40
C ASP A 309 -24.55 -9.81 -2.16
N SER A 310 -25.61 -8.97 -2.12
CA SER A 310 -27.00 -9.38 -1.82
C SER A 310 -27.86 -9.65 -3.05
N VAL A 311 -27.41 -9.29 -4.26
CA VAL A 311 -28.22 -9.29 -5.50
C VAL A 311 -27.60 -10.20 -6.57
N ASP A 312 -27.45 -11.49 -6.27
CA ASP A 312 -27.23 -12.44 -7.36
C ASP A 312 -28.25 -13.60 -7.34
N PRO A 313 -29.45 -13.42 -7.91
CA PRO A 313 -30.39 -14.52 -8.08
C PRO A 313 -30.01 -15.48 -9.20
N THR A 314 -29.01 -15.17 -10.07
CA THR A 314 -28.77 -15.96 -11.30
C THR A 314 -27.41 -16.63 -11.39
N GLY A 315 -26.45 -16.30 -10.51
CA GLY A 315 -25.05 -16.78 -10.59
C GLY A 315 -24.19 -16.09 -11.67
N ASP A 316 -24.79 -15.34 -12.59
CA ASP A 316 -24.09 -14.69 -13.69
C ASP A 316 -23.30 -13.47 -13.20
N GLN A 317 -23.82 -12.71 -12.25
CA GLN A 317 -23.10 -11.61 -11.62
C GLN A 317 -21.91 -12.11 -10.81
N LYS A 318 -22.09 -13.22 -10.08
CA LYS A 318 -21.00 -13.86 -9.33
C LYS A 318 -19.86 -14.29 -10.25
N ARG A 319 -20.20 -14.86 -11.42
CA ARG A 319 -19.23 -15.22 -12.46
C ARG A 319 -18.55 -13.99 -13.08
N MET A 320 -19.29 -12.89 -13.28
CA MET A 320 -18.71 -11.62 -13.75
C MET A 320 -17.74 -11.01 -12.75
N VAL A 321 -18.07 -11.06 -11.46
CA VAL A 321 -17.18 -10.63 -10.37
C VAL A 321 -15.94 -11.53 -10.29
N GLU A 322 -16.09 -12.83 -10.44
CA GLU A 322 -14.98 -13.78 -10.51
C GLU A 322 -14.07 -13.48 -11.71
N LEU A 323 -14.63 -13.25 -12.90
CA LEU A 323 -13.90 -12.88 -14.10
C LEU A 323 -13.21 -11.50 -13.97
N GLN A 324 -13.88 -10.52 -13.39
CA GLN A 324 -13.29 -9.22 -13.10
C GLN A 324 -12.12 -9.35 -12.10
N ASN A 325 -12.27 -10.21 -11.10
CA ASN A 325 -11.24 -10.52 -10.14
C ASN A 325 -10.04 -11.27 -10.77
N GLU A 326 -10.30 -12.19 -11.70
CA GLU A 326 -9.25 -12.88 -12.47
C GLU A 326 -8.48 -11.94 -13.40
N VAL A 327 -9.18 -11.00 -14.03
CA VAL A 327 -8.58 -10.02 -14.97
C VAL A 327 -7.85 -8.90 -14.24
N SER A 328 -8.31 -8.47 -13.05
CA SER A 328 -7.67 -7.39 -12.30
C SER A 328 -6.29 -7.78 -11.77
N CYS A 329 -6.05 -9.07 -11.46
CA CYS A 329 -4.72 -9.57 -11.10
C CYS A 329 -3.64 -9.38 -12.19
N ARG A 330 -4.05 -9.16 -13.43
CA ARG A 330 -3.11 -8.93 -14.53
C ARG A 330 -2.79 -7.44 -14.76
N GLY A 331 -3.26 -6.55 -13.88
CA GLY A 331 -3.01 -5.08 -13.96
C GLY A 331 -3.52 -4.42 -15.26
N GLY A 332 -4.11 -5.21 -16.18
CA GLY A 332 -4.39 -4.76 -17.54
C GLY A 332 -5.66 -3.93 -17.70
N PHE A 333 -6.73 -4.30 -17.00
CA PHE A 333 -8.05 -3.70 -17.30
C PHE A 333 -8.26 -2.33 -16.63
N ARG A 334 -7.74 -2.13 -15.43
CA ARG A 334 -7.79 -0.80 -14.76
C ARG A 334 -6.91 0.23 -15.47
N ARG A 335 -5.73 -0.17 -15.97
CA ARG A 335 -4.86 0.69 -16.80
C ARG A 335 -5.53 1.15 -18.10
N LEU A 336 -6.29 0.28 -18.76
CA LEU A 336 -6.97 0.64 -20.02
C LEU A 336 -8.10 1.67 -19.80
N LYS A 337 -8.86 1.59 -18.70
CA LYS A 337 -9.89 2.60 -18.37
C LYS A 337 -9.28 3.96 -17.99
N LEU A 338 -8.18 3.97 -17.26
CA LEU A 338 -7.49 5.22 -16.86
C LEU A 338 -6.77 5.87 -18.05
N GLN A 339 -6.15 5.08 -18.95
CA GLN A 339 -5.54 5.63 -20.18
C GLN A 339 -6.57 6.20 -21.16
N SER A 340 -7.80 5.70 -21.18
CA SER A 340 -8.88 6.29 -21.98
C SER A 340 -9.49 7.54 -21.36
N ALA A 341 -9.48 7.68 -20.03
CA ALA A 341 -9.93 8.89 -19.34
C ALA A 341 -8.94 10.06 -19.42
N VAL A 342 -7.64 9.75 -19.50
CA VAL A 342 -6.57 10.76 -19.63
C VAL A 342 -6.39 11.24 -21.09
N LYS A 343 -6.99 10.56 -22.09
CA LYS A 343 -6.93 10.93 -23.50
C LYS A 343 -8.22 11.59 -24.04
N ALA A 344 -9.24 11.74 -23.22
CA ALA A 344 -10.45 12.49 -23.50
C ALA A 344 -10.47 13.80 -22.73
#